data_3b1d8308cdf4fe9a31f02f334f0057d9
#
_entry.id   3b1d8308cdf4fe9a31f02f334f0057d9
#
_cell.length_a   1.000
_cell.length_b   1.000
_cell.length_c   1.000
_cell.angle_alpha   90.00
_cell.angle_beta   90.00
_cell.angle_gamma   90.00
#
_symmetry.space_group_name_H-M   'P 1'
#
loop_
_entity.id
_entity.type
_entity.pdbx_description
1 polymer ?
#
loop_
_entity_poly.entity_id
_entity_poly.type
_entity_poly.pdbx_seq_one_letter_code
_entity_poly.pdbx_strand_id
1 'polypeptide(L)'
;MIKYVLILLTLSAYTNSNMNKIYTFSTQTNIKEWRVVNDGVMGGISKSSLALNDTGNGKFSGHVSLANYGGFASIQLNTSIKLDDEKKFIVLRLKGDGKRYEFRLKGLNSQSESYVHQFSTSGKWENIKLALNEFYPQYRGSKLNTPNFNFNSLEQLSFLIANKQEEDFELLIDWIGIE
;
A
#
# COMPACT_ATOMS: atom_id res chain seq x y z
N MET A 1 -19.91 -55.03 25.19
CA MET A 1 -19.00 -53.89 25.40
C MET A 1 -19.23 -52.90 24.27
N ILE A 2 -19.94 -51.81 24.53
CA ILE A 2 -20.27 -50.77 23.54
C ILE A 2 -19.15 -49.69 23.66
N LYS A 3 -18.39 -49.50 22.59
CA LYS A 3 -17.34 -48.45 22.52
C LYS A 3 -18.01 -47.15 22.05
N TYR A 4 -18.08 -46.16 22.92
CA TYR A 4 -18.48 -44.80 22.55
C TYR A 4 -17.29 -44.12 21.86
N VAL A 5 -17.46 -43.74 20.58
CA VAL A 5 -16.53 -42.88 19.85
C VAL A 5 -16.93 -41.44 20.11
N LEU A 6 -16.12 -40.73 20.87
CA LEU A 6 -16.27 -39.29 21.09
C LEU A 6 -15.78 -38.54 19.85
N ILE A 7 -16.67 -37.98 19.06
CA ILE A 7 -16.31 -37.07 17.96
C ILE A 7 -16.15 -35.67 18.53
N LEU A 8 -14.91 -35.22 18.68
CA LEU A 8 -14.61 -33.82 18.99
C LEU A 8 -14.87 -32.97 17.74
N LEU A 9 -15.98 -32.25 17.72
CA LEU A 9 -16.20 -31.14 16.77
C LEU A 9 -15.36 -29.94 17.21
N THR A 10 -14.27 -29.70 16.54
CA THR A 10 -13.53 -28.42 16.65
C THR A 10 -14.30 -27.33 15.94
N LEU A 11 -14.99 -26.49 16.70
CA LEU A 11 -15.58 -25.25 16.21
C LEU A 11 -14.45 -24.28 15.85
N SER A 12 -14.11 -24.19 14.57
CA SER A 12 -13.23 -23.12 14.07
C SER A 12 -14.03 -21.82 14.14
N ALA A 13 -13.71 -20.98 15.13
CA ALA A 13 -14.24 -19.64 15.22
C ALA A 13 -13.66 -18.81 14.05
N TYR A 14 -14.47 -18.62 13.01
CA TYR A 14 -14.21 -17.59 11.99
C TYR A 14 -14.37 -16.23 12.69
N THR A 15 -13.24 -15.62 13.08
CA THR A 15 -13.24 -14.21 13.45
C THR A 15 -13.50 -13.42 12.17
N ASN A 16 -14.73 -12.94 11.98
CA ASN A 16 -15.03 -11.92 10.99
C ASN A 16 -14.24 -10.65 11.39
N SER A 17 -13.06 -10.47 10.85
CA SER A 17 -12.40 -9.18 10.95
C SER A 17 -13.25 -8.18 10.15
N ASN A 18 -13.78 -7.16 10.83
CA ASN A 18 -14.53 -6.07 10.20
C ASN A 18 -13.57 -5.23 9.36
N MET A 19 -13.27 -5.70 8.14
CA MET A 19 -12.44 -4.98 7.19
C MET A 19 -13.25 -3.85 6.57
N ASN A 20 -12.80 -2.62 6.79
CA ASN A 20 -13.36 -1.44 6.15
C ASN A 20 -12.54 -1.11 4.90
N LYS A 21 -13.17 -1.09 3.73
CA LYS A 21 -12.50 -0.64 2.51
C LYS A 21 -12.31 0.88 2.55
N ILE A 22 -11.05 1.31 2.46
CA ILE A 22 -10.64 2.70 2.35
C ILE A 22 -10.83 3.22 0.93
N TYR A 23 -10.41 2.41 -0.04
CA TYR A 23 -10.50 2.75 -1.46
C TYR A 23 -10.69 1.48 -2.29
N THR A 24 -11.56 1.56 -3.31
CA THR A 24 -11.78 0.45 -4.25
C THR A 24 -11.72 1.01 -5.67
N PHE A 25 -10.87 0.43 -6.50
CA PHE A 25 -10.87 0.73 -7.92
C PHE A 25 -12.02 -0.01 -8.62
N SER A 26 -12.63 0.63 -9.58
CA SER A 26 -13.69 0.09 -10.44
C SER A 26 -13.71 0.85 -11.77
N THR A 27 -14.45 0.37 -12.75
CA THR A 27 -14.62 1.06 -14.03
C THR A 27 -15.24 2.46 -13.92
N GLN A 28 -15.86 2.77 -12.77
CA GLN A 28 -16.47 4.07 -12.48
C GLN A 28 -15.61 4.97 -11.59
N THR A 29 -14.43 4.50 -11.18
CA THR A 29 -13.56 5.23 -10.27
C THR A 29 -13.00 6.50 -10.91
N ASN A 30 -13.09 7.62 -10.20
CA ASN A 30 -12.43 8.86 -10.60
C ASN A 30 -10.95 8.83 -10.18
N ILE A 31 -10.08 8.30 -11.04
CA ILE A 31 -8.64 8.20 -10.76
C ILE A 31 -7.92 9.55 -10.60
N LYS A 32 -8.58 10.69 -10.93
CA LYS A 32 -8.01 12.04 -10.73
C LYS A 32 -7.86 12.41 -9.26
N GLU A 33 -8.46 11.66 -8.34
CA GLU A 33 -8.23 11.78 -6.90
C GLU A 33 -6.80 11.38 -6.52
N TRP A 34 -6.18 10.53 -7.32
CA TRP A 34 -4.78 10.14 -7.18
C TRP A 34 -3.87 11.09 -7.93
N ARG A 35 -2.79 11.46 -7.29
CA ARG A 35 -1.72 12.27 -7.89
C ARG A 35 -0.50 11.39 -8.20
N VAL A 36 -0.02 11.44 -9.43
CA VAL A 36 1.27 10.84 -9.81
C VAL A 36 2.39 11.78 -9.37
N VAL A 37 3.39 11.26 -8.65
CA VAL A 37 4.55 12.01 -8.17
C VAL A 37 5.81 11.21 -8.46
N ASN A 38 6.59 11.69 -9.40
CA ASN A 38 7.88 11.12 -9.78
C ASN A 38 9.03 12.01 -9.28
N ASP A 39 10.24 11.58 -9.50
CA ASP A 39 11.48 12.24 -9.08
C ASP A 39 11.83 13.54 -9.84
N GLY A 40 10.98 14.00 -10.75
CA GLY A 40 11.22 15.17 -11.60
C GLY A 40 11.49 16.49 -10.85
N VAL A 41 11.03 16.62 -9.59
CA VAL A 41 11.29 17.80 -8.74
C VAL A 41 12.80 17.99 -8.47
N MET A 42 13.57 16.90 -8.49
CA MET A 42 15.02 16.91 -8.30
C MET A 42 15.79 16.77 -9.63
N GLY A 43 15.09 16.86 -10.76
CA GLY A 43 15.68 16.69 -12.08
C GLY A 43 15.71 15.25 -12.59
N GLY A 44 15.17 14.27 -11.83
CA GLY A 44 15.02 12.89 -12.27
C GLY A 44 14.11 12.77 -13.50
N ILE A 45 14.23 11.66 -14.22
CA ILE A 45 13.51 11.44 -15.48
C ILE A 45 12.61 10.20 -15.43
N SER A 46 12.36 9.64 -14.23
CA SER A 46 11.39 8.56 -14.06
C SER A 46 10.00 8.98 -14.56
N LYS A 47 9.29 8.05 -15.19
CA LYS A 47 7.95 8.30 -15.75
C LYS A 47 6.99 7.23 -15.28
N SER A 48 5.84 7.63 -14.77
CA SER A 48 4.77 6.70 -14.40
C SER A 48 3.40 7.27 -14.68
N SER A 49 2.42 6.40 -14.66
CA SER A 49 1.01 6.73 -14.82
C SER A 49 0.14 5.86 -13.92
N LEU A 50 -1.05 6.35 -13.61
CA LEU A 50 -2.14 5.57 -13.07
C LEU A 50 -3.29 5.60 -14.08
N ALA A 51 -3.78 4.43 -14.46
CA ALA A 51 -4.92 4.26 -15.35
C ALA A 51 -5.85 3.17 -14.81
N LEU A 52 -7.08 3.08 -15.27
CA LEU A 52 -7.91 1.90 -15.07
C LEU A 52 -7.64 0.89 -16.18
N ASN A 53 -7.51 -0.38 -15.85
CA ASN A 53 -7.50 -1.45 -16.84
C ASN A 53 -8.94 -1.87 -17.22
N ASP A 54 -9.08 -2.77 -18.18
CA ASP A 54 -10.38 -3.23 -18.70
C ASP A 54 -11.28 -3.88 -17.65
N THR A 55 -10.70 -4.38 -16.56
CA THR A 55 -11.43 -4.98 -15.43
C THR A 55 -11.70 -4.02 -14.29
N GLY A 56 -11.33 -2.73 -14.46
CA GLY A 56 -11.58 -1.67 -13.47
C GLY A 56 -10.54 -1.57 -12.36
N ASN A 57 -9.45 -2.33 -12.40
CA ASN A 57 -8.39 -2.20 -11.43
C ASN A 57 -7.51 -0.98 -11.73
N GLY A 58 -6.98 -0.33 -10.70
CA GLY A 58 -5.96 0.70 -10.85
C GLY A 58 -4.65 0.09 -11.32
N LYS A 59 -4.17 0.53 -12.49
CA LYS A 59 -2.88 0.13 -13.07
C LYS A 59 -1.87 1.24 -12.83
N PHE A 60 -0.99 1.06 -11.86
CA PHE A 60 0.18 1.92 -11.62
C PHE A 60 1.37 1.31 -12.34
N SER A 61 1.89 1.97 -13.36
CA SER A 61 2.97 1.45 -14.19
C SER A 61 3.89 2.55 -14.70
N GLY A 62 5.11 2.18 -15.07
CA GLY A 62 6.06 3.13 -15.61
C GLY A 62 7.48 2.60 -15.67
N HIS A 63 8.42 3.53 -15.78
CA HIS A 63 9.86 3.29 -15.79
C HIS A 63 10.53 4.16 -14.73
N VAL A 64 11.28 3.53 -13.84
CA VAL A 64 12.16 4.21 -12.89
C VAL A 64 13.54 4.35 -13.51
N SER A 65 14.05 5.58 -13.57
CA SER A 65 15.41 5.87 -14.03
C SER A 65 16.26 6.42 -12.88
N LEU A 66 17.53 6.03 -12.84
CA LEU A 66 18.51 6.56 -11.87
C LEU A 66 19.22 7.81 -12.35
N ALA A 67 18.99 8.22 -13.61
CA ALA A 67 19.61 9.41 -14.18
C ALA A 67 19.20 10.68 -13.40
N ASN A 68 20.14 11.65 -13.33
CA ASN A 68 19.93 12.95 -12.71
C ASN A 68 19.47 12.87 -11.24
N TYR A 69 20.01 11.94 -10.46
CA TYR A 69 19.64 11.70 -9.07
C TYR A 69 18.16 11.28 -8.90
N GLY A 70 17.54 10.71 -9.95
CA GLY A 70 16.24 10.10 -9.92
C GLY A 70 16.23 8.79 -9.14
N GLY A 71 15.19 8.01 -9.25
CA GLY A 71 15.12 6.66 -8.69
C GLY A 71 13.83 6.30 -8.00
N PHE A 72 12.73 7.04 -8.24
CA PHE A 72 11.41 6.63 -7.75
C PHE A 72 10.26 7.07 -8.65
N ALA A 73 9.19 6.32 -8.52
CA ALA A 73 7.86 6.67 -9.00
C ALA A 73 6.83 6.42 -7.91
N SER A 74 5.80 7.27 -7.80
CA SER A 74 4.75 7.10 -6.81
C SER A 74 3.40 7.60 -7.27
N ILE A 75 2.34 7.05 -6.63
CA ILE A 75 0.97 7.58 -6.67
C ILE A 75 0.51 7.87 -5.25
N GLN A 76 -0.20 8.98 -5.05
CA GLN A 76 -0.62 9.49 -3.75
C GLN A 76 -2.10 9.81 -3.75
N LEU A 77 -2.80 9.43 -2.69
CA LEU A 77 -4.20 9.76 -2.40
C LEU A 77 -4.28 10.52 -1.08
N ASN A 78 -4.89 11.71 -1.08
CA ASN A 78 -5.27 12.36 0.16
C ASN A 78 -6.60 11.75 0.66
N THR A 79 -6.70 11.57 1.97
CA THR A 79 -7.85 10.96 2.62
C THR A 79 -8.12 11.64 3.96
N SER A 80 -9.17 11.25 4.65
CA SER A 80 -9.52 11.74 5.99
C SER A 80 -10.19 10.61 6.75
N ILE A 81 -9.38 9.65 7.23
CA ILE A 81 -9.85 8.46 7.93
C ILE A 81 -9.46 8.56 9.39
N LYS A 82 -10.45 8.41 10.27
CA LYS A 82 -10.20 8.22 11.70
C LYS A 82 -9.90 6.76 11.95
N LEU A 83 -8.84 6.51 12.72
CA LEU A 83 -8.47 5.19 13.20
C LEU A 83 -8.97 5.05 14.64
N ASP A 84 -9.52 3.90 14.94
CA ASP A 84 -9.80 3.45 16.29
C ASP A 84 -8.72 2.45 16.75
N ASP A 85 -8.68 2.15 18.04
CA ASP A 85 -7.68 1.24 18.61
C ASP A 85 -7.83 -0.21 18.13
N GLU A 86 -8.94 -0.56 17.49
CA GLU A 86 -9.19 -1.90 16.94
C GLU A 86 -8.49 -2.10 15.60
N LYS A 87 -8.22 -1.02 14.84
CA LYS A 87 -7.56 -1.09 13.54
C LYS A 87 -6.07 -1.30 13.70
N LYS A 88 -5.59 -2.44 13.25
CA LYS A 88 -4.19 -2.87 13.42
C LYS A 88 -3.45 -3.07 12.11
N PHE A 89 -4.17 -3.25 11.01
CA PHE A 89 -3.56 -3.64 9.73
C PHE A 89 -4.15 -2.86 8.56
N ILE A 90 -3.27 -2.47 7.65
CA ILE A 90 -3.64 -2.14 6.27
C ILE A 90 -3.66 -3.44 5.48
N VAL A 91 -4.67 -3.62 4.65
CA VAL A 91 -4.78 -4.76 3.74
C VAL A 91 -4.86 -4.25 2.31
N LEU A 92 -3.97 -4.76 1.45
CA LEU A 92 -3.87 -4.39 0.04
C LEU A 92 -4.27 -5.59 -0.81
N ARG A 93 -5.31 -5.45 -1.65
CA ARG A 93 -5.62 -6.42 -2.69
C ARG A 93 -5.00 -5.96 -3.99
N LEU A 94 -3.95 -6.67 -4.44
CA LEU A 94 -3.16 -6.25 -5.59
C LEU A 94 -2.55 -7.45 -6.33
N LYS A 95 -2.01 -7.15 -7.53
CA LYS A 95 -1.16 -8.04 -8.32
C LYS A 95 0.02 -7.21 -8.83
N GLY A 96 1.22 -7.50 -8.38
CA GLY A 96 2.44 -6.85 -8.89
C GLY A 96 3.16 -7.73 -9.90
N ASP A 97 4.38 -7.36 -10.17
CA ASP A 97 5.29 -7.93 -11.20
C ASP A 97 6.48 -8.70 -10.61
N GLY A 98 6.36 -9.12 -9.34
CA GLY A 98 7.43 -9.81 -8.62
C GLY A 98 8.43 -8.87 -7.93
N LYS A 99 8.24 -7.56 -8.05
CA LYS A 99 9.13 -6.54 -7.46
C LYS A 99 8.71 -6.16 -6.06
N ARG A 100 9.60 -5.43 -5.39
CA ARG A 100 9.37 -4.81 -4.09
C ARG A 100 8.81 -3.40 -4.28
N TYR A 101 7.79 -3.09 -3.50
CA TYR A 101 7.15 -1.78 -3.41
C TYR A 101 7.13 -1.28 -1.97
N GLU A 102 6.82 -0.02 -1.80
CA GLU A 102 6.54 0.60 -0.52
C GLU A 102 5.08 1.06 -0.48
N PHE A 103 4.40 0.78 0.62
CA PHE A 103 3.17 1.46 0.98
C PHE A 103 3.49 2.49 2.06
N ARG A 104 3.01 3.70 1.88
CA ARG A 104 3.35 4.83 2.75
C ARG A 104 2.11 5.49 3.29
N LEU A 105 2.18 5.93 4.53
CA LEU A 105 1.12 6.60 5.28
C LEU A 105 1.59 7.96 5.78
N LYS A 106 0.65 8.91 5.88
CA LYS A 106 0.79 10.09 6.74
C LYS A 106 -0.41 10.17 7.67
N GLY A 107 -0.17 10.39 8.95
CA GLY A 107 -1.21 10.66 9.93
C GLY A 107 -1.78 12.08 9.77
N LEU A 108 -0.92 13.03 9.39
CA LEU A 108 -1.28 14.43 9.09
C LEU A 108 -0.62 14.84 7.77
N ASN A 109 -1.34 15.56 6.90
CA ASN A 109 -0.80 16.07 5.63
C ASN A 109 0.36 17.07 5.82
N SER A 110 0.41 17.76 6.97
CA SER A 110 1.46 18.71 7.32
C SER A 110 2.80 18.08 7.69
N GLN A 111 2.86 16.73 7.88
CA GLN A 111 4.10 16.05 8.22
C GLN A 111 5.09 16.05 7.05
N SER A 112 6.37 16.27 7.35
CA SER A 112 7.45 16.17 6.36
C SER A 112 7.77 14.71 6.02
N GLU A 113 7.77 13.85 7.04
CA GLU A 113 8.04 12.41 6.91
C GLU A 113 6.81 11.64 6.44
N SER A 114 7.07 10.48 5.87
CA SER A 114 6.07 9.44 5.63
C SER A 114 6.42 8.21 6.45
N TYR A 115 5.41 7.45 6.84
CA TYR A 115 5.56 6.16 7.50
C TYR A 115 5.51 5.06 6.45
N VAL A 116 6.53 4.21 6.40
CA VAL A 116 6.81 3.31 5.29
C VAL A 116 6.74 1.86 5.74
N HIS A 117 6.08 1.03 4.96
CA HIS A 117 6.18 -0.43 5.03
C HIS A 117 6.53 -0.97 3.65
N GLN A 118 7.59 -1.77 3.57
CA GLN A 118 7.99 -2.43 2.33
C GLN A 118 7.29 -3.77 2.17
N PHE A 119 6.91 -4.11 0.95
CA PHE A 119 6.34 -5.41 0.62
C PHE A 119 6.82 -5.90 -0.74
N SER A 120 6.90 -7.23 -0.90
CA SER A 120 7.21 -7.87 -2.18
C SER A 120 5.93 -8.43 -2.79
N THR A 121 5.90 -8.51 -4.11
CA THR A 121 4.78 -9.06 -4.87
C THR A 121 5.14 -10.38 -5.53
N SER A 122 4.14 -11.25 -5.75
CA SER A 122 4.34 -12.61 -6.28
C SER A 122 4.02 -12.75 -7.77
N GLY A 123 3.57 -11.71 -8.44
CA GLY A 123 3.05 -11.77 -9.81
C GLY A 123 1.62 -12.34 -9.91
N LYS A 124 0.97 -12.65 -8.79
CA LYS A 124 -0.40 -13.15 -8.71
C LYS A 124 -1.27 -12.17 -7.92
N TRP A 125 -2.58 -12.31 -8.03
CA TRP A 125 -3.51 -11.60 -7.15
C TRP A 125 -3.37 -12.10 -5.72
N GLU A 126 -3.05 -11.21 -4.80
CA GLU A 126 -2.80 -11.53 -3.40
C GLU A 126 -3.32 -10.44 -2.47
N ASN A 127 -3.57 -10.81 -1.21
CA ASN A 127 -3.85 -9.87 -0.14
C ASN A 127 -2.57 -9.71 0.68
N ILE A 128 -2.04 -8.50 0.74
CA ILE A 128 -0.88 -8.16 1.54
C ILE A 128 -1.35 -7.45 2.80
N LYS A 129 -1.02 -7.99 3.95
CA LYS A 129 -1.41 -7.46 5.25
C LYS A 129 -0.19 -6.81 5.90
N LEU A 130 -0.31 -5.51 6.24
CA LEU A 130 0.76 -4.66 6.77
C LEU A 130 0.36 -4.16 8.15
N ALA A 131 1.13 -4.50 9.18
CA ALA A 131 0.84 -4.06 10.55
C ALA A 131 1.12 -2.56 10.71
N LEU A 132 0.16 -1.79 11.21
CA LEU A 132 0.30 -0.33 11.37
C LEU A 132 1.50 0.07 12.23
N ASN A 133 1.78 -0.68 13.29
CA ASN A 133 2.90 -0.43 14.18
C ASN A 133 4.28 -0.80 13.60
N GLU A 134 4.33 -1.40 12.42
CA GLU A 134 5.57 -1.72 11.70
C GLU A 134 5.94 -0.67 10.65
N PHE A 135 5.06 0.30 10.39
CA PHE A 135 5.38 1.42 9.51
C PHE A 135 6.38 2.36 10.21
N TYR A 136 7.60 2.40 9.69
CA TYR A 136 8.69 3.22 10.23
C TYR A 136 8.75 4.59 9.54
N PRO A 137 9.15 5.66 10.27
CA PRO A 137 9.24 7.01 9.71
C PRO A 137 10.44 7.14 8.77
N GLN A 138 10.21 7.80 7.63
CA GLN A 138 11.23 8.07 6.61
C GLN A 138 11.04 9.47 6.01
N TYR A 139 12.15 10.19 5.83
CA TYR A 139 12.19 11.47 5.13
C TYR A 139 13.28 11.45 4.07
N ARG A 140 12.94 11.79 2.82
CA ARG A 140 13.85 11.83 1.66
C ARG A 140 14.74 10.57 1.53
N GLY A 141 14.15 9.40 1.68
CA GLY A 141 14.85 8.11 1.58
C GLY A 141 15.62 7.68 2.84
N SER A 142 15.77 8.55 3.84
CA SER A 142 16.46 8.24 5.10
C SER A 142 15.48 7.86 6.20
N LYS A 143 15.70 6.70 6.83
CA LYS A 143 14.93 6.28 8.02
C LYS A 143 15.24 7.22 9.19
N LEU A 144 14.21 7.67 9.89
CA LEU A 144 14.34 8.50 11.07
C LEU A 144 14.41 7.65 12.35
N ASN A 145 15.06 8.18 13.36
CA ASN A 145 15.12 7.57 14.70
C ASN A 145 14.02 8.13 15.61
N THR A 146 12.76 8.02 15.14
CA THR A 146 11.56 8.42 15.88
C THR A 146 10.58 7.24 15.91
N PRO A 147 9.55 7.23 16.76
CA PRO A 147 8.61 6.11 16.86
C PRO A 147 7.94 5.75 15.54
N ASN A 148 7.59 4.49 15.37
CA ASN A 148 6.77 4.01 14.27
C ASN A 148 5.37 4.65 14.30
N PHE A 149 4.58 4.41 13.25
CA PHE A 149 3.23 4.96 13.11
C PHE A 149 2.34 4.67 14.33
N ASN A 150 1.81 5.72 14.94
CA ASN A 150 0.93 5.67 16.11
C ASN A 150 -0.15 6.77 16.10
N PHE A 151 -0.54 7.22 14.91
CA PHE A 151 -1.59 8.23 14.75
C PHE A 151 -2.98 7.60 14.79
N ASN A 152 -3.96 8.39 15.21
CA ASN A 152 -5.38 8.05 15.17
C ASN A 152 -6.11 8.54 13.91
N SER A 153 -5.35 8.94 12.88
CA SER A 153 -5.85 9.37 11.58
C SER A 153 -4.92 8.97 10.45
N LEU A 154 -5.49 8.84 9.24
CA LEU A 154 -4.78 8.72 7.98
C LEU A 154 -5.23 9.83 7.06
N GLU A 155 -4.32 10.73 6.70
CA GLU A 155 -4.59 11.85 5.81
C GLU A 155 -3.96 11.69 4.43
N GLN A 156 -3.01 10.75 4.27
CA GLN A 156 -2.46 10.40 2.96
C GLN A 156 -2.03 8.94 2.90
N LEU A 157 -2.28 8.33 1.75
CA LEU A 157 -1.80 7.00 1.36
C LEU A 157 -0.96 7.13 0.09
N SER A 158 0.06 6.30 -0.07
CA SER A 158 0.79 6.23 -1.33
C SER A 158 1.42 4.88 -1.60
N PHE A 159 1.50 4.52 -2.88
CA PHE A 159 2.37 3.46 -3.38
C PHE A 159 3.61 4.08 -4.00
N LEU A 160 4.75 3.46 -3.78
CA LEU A 160 6.03 3.92 -4.30
C LEU A 160 6.89 2.72 -4.71
N ILE A 161 7.66 2.90 -5.78
CA ILE A 161 8.74 2.01 -6.18
C ILE A 161 10.05 2.79 -6.20
N ALA A 162 11.09 2.28 -5.49
CA ALA A 162 12.41 2.89 -5.37
C ALA A 162 13.47 1.83 -5.01
N ASN A 163 13.70 0.89 -5.91
CA ASN A 163 14.57 -0.28 -5.67
C ASN A 163 16.06 0.02 -5.95
N LYS A 164 16.43 1.27 -6.21
CA LYS A 164 17.80 1.71 -6.53
C LYS A 164 18.35 1.07 -7.81
N GLN A 165 17.49 0.81 -8.76
CA GLN A 165 17.83 0.28 -10.07
C GLN A 165 16.91 0.86 -11.15
N GLU A 166 17.38 0.87 -12.40
CA GLU A 166 16.53 1.18 -13.54
C GLU A 166 15.60 0.00 -13.80
N GLU A 167 14.31 0.24 -13.87
CA GLU A 167 13.34 -0.83 -14.05
C GLU A 167 12.00 -0.33 -14.58
N ASP A 168 11.38 -1.14 -15.44
CA ASP A 168 9.96 -1.02 -15.77
C ASP A 168 9.16 -1.70 -14.67
N PHE A 169 7.98 -1.19 -14.36
CA PHE A 169 7.15 -1.78 -13.31
C PHE A 169 5.65 -1.73 -13.65
N GLU A 170 4.91 -2.67 -13.06
CA GLU A 170 3.46 -2.71 -13.12
C GLU A 170 2.87 -3.25 -11.82
N LEU A 171 1.97 -2.48 -11.21
CA LEU A 171 1.21 -2.84 -10.05
C LEU A 171 -0.27 -2.64 -10.32
N LEU A 172 -1.05 -3.72 -10.34
CA LEU A 172 -2.51 -3.68 -10.42
C LEU A 172 -3.09 -3.66 -9.00
N ILE A 173 -3.99 -2.73 -8.73
CA ILE A 173 -4.58 -2.52 -7.42
C ILE A 173 -6.10 -2.66 -7.54
N ASP A 174 -6.69 -3.56 -6.77
CA ASP A 174 -8.13 -3.74 -6.67
C ASP A 174 -8.71 -2.85 -5.57
N TRP A 175 -8.23 -3.01 -4.32
CA TRP A 175 -8.68 -2.20 -3.20
C TRP A 175 -7.62 -2.08 -2.11
N ILE A 176 -7.82 -1.07 -1.26
CA ILE A 176 -7.11 -0.82 -0.02
C ILE A 176 -8.13 -0.89 1.11
N GLY A 177 -7.84 -1.62 2.17
CA GLY A 177 -8.69 -1.77 3.35
C GLY A 177 -7.91 -1.59 4.64
N ILE A 178 -8.67 -1.55 5.74
CA ILE A 178 -8.14 -1.48 7.10
C ILE A 178 -8.96 -2.40 8.02
N GLU A 179 -8.31 -3.14 8.90
CA GLU A 179 -8.91 -4.04 9.88
C GLU A 179 -8.17 -4.05 11.21
#